data_50de6ec5a5e1808bcbba6bf153c34fc3
#
_entry.id   50de6ec5a5e1808bcbba6bf153c34fc3
#
_cell.length_a   1.000
_cell.length_b   1.000
_cell.length_c   1.000
_cell.angle_alpha   90.00
_cell.angle_beta   90.00
_cell.angle_gamma   90.00
#
_symmetry.space_group_name_H-M   'P 1'
#
loop_
_entity.id
_entity.type
_entity.pdbx_description
1 polymer ?
#
loop_
_entity_poly.entity_id
_entity_poly.type
_entity_poly.pdbx_seq_one_letter_code
_entity_poly.pdbx_strand_id
1 'polypeptide(L)'
;DFSGDKAAAVTEYLVDLCKNPNFINDADGAGIAGLRDGSVNAIFSGTWDAESVKEALGDNMGVAALPTVNIGGTEGQMKSFIGSKAIGVNPNTENMQVSMALAAYLAGEDAQKDHYDMRNILPTNTNIAISDDEIATAVTKVMTDTSIMQPLVSEMSNYWSPAENMGKALVAGEITADNAAEKTEDMNTTMNTDI
;
A
#
# COMPACT_ATOMS: atom_id res chain seq x y z
N ASP A 1 -12.38 -7.79 -9.09
CA ASP A 1 -12.88 -7.56 -10.42
C ASP A 1 -12.54 -6.15 -10.87
N PHE A 2 -11.77 -6.04 -11.97
CA PHE A 2 -11.30 -4.78 -12.56
C PHE A 2 -11.86 -4.63 -13.98
N SER A 3 -13.12 -5.01 -14.19
CA SER A 3 -13.79 -4.96 -15.49
C SER A 3 -14.76 -3.80 -15.63
N GLY A 4 -15.14 -3.51 -16.87
CA GLY A 4 -16.18 -2.57 -17.23
C GLY A 4 -15.78 -1.09 -17.18
N ASP A 5 -16.73 -0.22 -17.45
CA ASP A 5 -16.52 1.22 -17.69
C ASP A 5 -15.84 1.94 -16.51
N LYS A 6 -16.15 1.53 -15.28
CA LYS A 6 -15.53 2.17 -14.09
C LYS A 6 -14.04 1.86 -13.98
N ALA A 7 -13.65 0.62 -14.28
CA ALA A 7 -12.25 0.23 -14.26
C ALA A 7 -11.48 0.91 -15.41
N ALA A 8 -12.07 0.97 -16.60
CA ALA A 8 -11.53 1.71 -17.73
C ALA A 8 -11.31 3.19 -17.39
N ALA A 9 -12.28 3.86 -16.76
CA ALA A 9 -12.17 5.25 -16.33
C ALA A 9 -11.04 5.47 -15.31
N VAL A 10 -10.75 4.51 -14.44
CA VAL A 10 -9.59 4.56 -13.53
C VAL A 10 -8.29 4.52 -14.33
N THR A 11 -8.20 3.64 -15.34
CA THR A 11 -7.02 3.54 -16.19
C THR A 11 -6.80 4.83 -17.00
N GLU A 12 -7.85 5.42 -17.54
CA GLU A 12 -7.78 6.72 -18.23
C GLU A 12 -7.28 7.83 -17.29
N TYR A 13 -7.78 7.88 -16.05
CA TYR A 13 -7.28 8.79 -15.03
C TYR A 13 -5.78 8.59 -14.77
N LEU A 14 -5.32 7.35 -14.68
CA LEU A 14 -3.90 7.05 -14.48
C LEU A 14 -3.04 7.43 -15.70
N VAL A 15 -3.56 7.28 -16.93
CA VAL A 15 -2.91 7.78 -18.14
C VAL A 15 -2.70 9.28 -18.07
N ASP A 16 -3.72 10.03 -17.63
CA ASP A 16 -3.62 11.49 -17.51
C ASP A 16 -2.71 11.90 -16.35
N LEU A 17 -2.71 11.16 -15.24
CA LEU A 17 -1.79 11.37 -14.14
C LEU A 17 -0.32 11.19 -14.59
N CYS A 18 -0.01 10.15 -15.36
CA CYS A 18 1.34 9.91 -15.88
C CYS A 18 1.81 10.99 -16.85
N LYS A 19 0.89 11.72 -17.51
CA LYS A 19 1.20 12.87 -18.38
C LYS A 19 1.42 14.17 -17.60
N ASN A 20 1.07 14.21 -16.31
CA ASN A 20 1.24 15.42 -15.49
C ASN A 20 2.73 15.70 -15.32
N PRO A 21 3.22 16.92 -15.67
CA PRO A 21 4.64 17.27 -15.57
C PRO A 21 5.18 17.28 -14.14
N ASN A 22 4.29 17.30 -13.14
CA ASN A 22 4.66 17.21 -11.72
C ASN A 22 4.60 15.78 -11.17
N PHE A 23 4.20 14.80 -11.99
CA PHE A 23 4.23 13.40 -11.61
C PHE A 23 5.61 12.81 -11.93
N ILE A 24 6.23 12.19 -10.92
CA ILE A 24 7.52 11.52 -11.05
C ILE A 24 7.31 10.05 -10.75
N ASN A 25 7.72 9.19 -11.68
CA ASN A 25 7.72 7.76 -11.46
C ASN A 25 8.89 7.36 -10.55
N ASP A 26 8.61 6.56 -9.54
CA ASP A 26 9.60 6.05 -8.58
C ASP A 26 9.98 4.58 -8.85
N ALA A 27 10.16 4.19 -10.11
CA ALA A 27 10.51 2.83 -10.49
C ALA A 27 11.81 2.33 -9.83
N ASP A 28 12.73 3.24 -9.55
CA ASP A 28 14.06 2.94 -9.02
C ASP A 28 14.21 3.24 -7.51
N GLY A 29 13.10 3.53 -6.80
CA GLY A 29 13.12 3.87 -5.38
C GLY A 29 13.75 5.24 -5.08
N ALA A 30 13.71 6.16 -6.03
CA ALA A 30 14.32 7.49 -5.90
C ALA A 30 13.47 8.50 -5.12
N GLY A 31 12.21 8.16 -4.80
CA GLY A 31 11.26 9.09 -4.16
C GLY A 31 11.75 9.63 -2.82
N ILE A 32 12.29 8.77 -1.95
CA ILE A 32 12.84 9.19 -0.65
C ILE A 32 14.10 10.06 -0.83
N ALA A 33 14.96 9.74 -1.79
CA ALA A 33 16.10 10.58 -2.12
C ALA A 33 15.65 11.96 -2.63
N GLY A 34 14.61 11.99 -3.47
CA GLY A 34 14.00 13.22 -3.97
C GLY A 34 13.34 14.06 -2.87
N LEU A 35 12.73 13.44 -1.86
CA LEU A 35 12.24 14.17 -0.67
C LEU A 35 13.41 14.82 0.08
N ARG A 36 14.54 14.12 0.21
CA ARG A 36 15.73 14.62 0.93
C ARG A 36 16.39 15.79 0.21
N ASP A 37 16.49 15.76 -1.10
CA ASP A 37 17.13 16.82 -1.89
C ASP A 37 16.15 17.92 -2.37
N GLY A 38 14.85 17.76 -2.09
CA GLY A 38 13.83 18.72 -2.41
C GLY A 38 13.35 18.68 -3.87
N SER A 39 13.75 17.70 -4.67
CA SER A 39 13.26 17.50 -6.03
C SER A 39 11.85 16.90 -6.07
N VAL A 40 11.43 16.23 -5.00
CA VAL A 40 10.10 15.68 -4.79
C VAL A 40 9.50 16.27 -3.50
N ASN A 41 8.24 16.68 -3.55
CA ASN A 41 7.54 17.26 -2.40
C ASN A 41 6.62 16.29 -1.67
N ALA A 42 6.21 15.20 -2.32
CA ALA A 42 5.34 14.18 -1.73
C ALA A 42 5.55 12.84 -2.44
N ILE A 43 5.37 11.76 -1.71
CA ILE A 43 5.34 10.39 -2.26
C ILE A 43 4.07 9.67 -1.81
N PHE A 44 3.60 8.75 -2.64
CA PHE A 44 2.63 7.72 -2.22
C PHE A 44 3.41 6.52 -1.71
N SER A 45 3.22 6.19 -0.45
CA SER A 45 3.89 5.04 0.16
C SER A 45 3.08 4.45 1.30
N GLY A 46 3.64 3.49 1.99
CA GLY A 46 3.05 2.84 3.16
C GLY A 46 3.88 3.07 4.42
N THR A 47 3.42 2.51 5.53
CA THR A 47 4.06 2.63 6.85
C THR A 47 5.48 2.08 6.90
N TRP A 48 5.87 1.22 5.96
CA TRP A 48 7.23 0.67 5.85
C TRP A 48 8.31 1.70 5.54
N ASP A 49 7.95 2.84 4.93
CA ASP A 49 8.88 3.93 4.59
C ASP A 49 8.88 5.06 5.63
N ALA A 50 8.04 4.99 6.67
CA ALA A 50 7.87 6.06 7.65
C ALA A 50 9.21 6.50 8.29
N GLU A 51 10.05 5.55 8.67
CA GLU A 51 11.38 5.82 9.26
C GLU A 51 12.29 6.55 8.26
N SER A 52 12.40 6.04 7.04
CA SER A 52 13.25 6.63 5.99
C SER A 52 12.79 8.02 5.58
N VAL A 53 11.47 8.27 5.55
CA VAL A 53 10.91 9.60 5.28
C VAL A 53 11.17 10.54 6.46
N LYS A 54 11.04 10.05 7.70
CA LYS A 54 11.37 10.85 8.90
C LYS A 54 12.85 11.23 8.93
N GLU A 55 13.74 10.32 8.55
CA GLU A 55 15.18 10.62 8.41
C GLU A 55 15.46 11.67 7.32
N ALA A 56 14.71 11.60 6.21
CA ALA A 56 14.89 12.53 5.10
C ALA A 56 14.41 13.96 5.42
N LEU A 57 13.27 14.11 6.10
CA LEU A 57 12.54 15.36 6.28
C LEU A 57 12.64 15.93 7.70
N GLY A 58 12.96 15.11 8.70
CA GLY A 58 13.00 15.53 10.10
C GLY A 58 11.66 16.10 10.55
N ASP A 59 11.68 17.30 11.10
CA ASP A 59 10.47 18.00 11.59
C ASP A 59 9.59 18.60 10.48
N ASN A 60 10.04 18.52 9.21
CA ASN A 60 9.24 18.93 8.06
C ASN A 60 8.39 17.78 7.48
N MET A 61 8.44 16.60 8.06
CA MET A 61 7.62 15.47 7.64
C MET A 61 6.14 15.76 7.93
N GLY A 62 5.29 15.60 6.92
CA GLY A 62 3.83 15.56 7.08
C GLY A 62 3.28 14.24 6.56
N VAL A 63 2.18 13.78 7.14
CA VAL A 63 1.48 12.55 6.75
C VAL A 63 0.01 12.86 6.50
N ALA A 64 -0.52 12.36 5.39
CA ALA A 64 -1.92 12.57 5.04
C ALA A 64 -2.54 11.31 4.45
N ALA A 65 -3.86 11.21 4.52
CA ALA A 65 -4.62 10.21 3.76
C ALA A 65 -4.45 10.46 2.26
N LEU A 66 -4.71 9.41 1.47
CA LEU A 66 -4.79 9.56 0.01
C LEU A 66 -5.86 10.61 -0.36
N PRO A 67 -5.68 11.34 -1.45
CA PRO A 67 -6.59 12.44 -1.82
C PRO A 67 -7.96 11.93 -2.28
N THR A 68 -8.92 12.84 -2.29
CA THR A 68 -10.15 12.71 -3.06
C THR A 68 -9.83 12.99 -4.53
N VAL A 69 -10.39 12.19 -5.42
CA VAL A 69 -10.20 12.30 -6.86
C VAL A 69 -11.54 12.28 -7.59
N ASN A 70 -11.59 12.89 -8.78
CA ASN A 70 -12.74 12.79 -9.66
C ASN A 70 -12.39 11.87 -10.84
N ILE A 71 -13.09 10.74 -10.95
CA ILE A 71 -12.88 9.75 -11.99
C ILE A 71 -14.19 9.52 -12.72
N GLY A 72 -14.21 9.76 -14.03
CA GLY A 72 -15.41 9.59 -14.84
C GLY A 72 -16.58 10.47 -14.38
N GLY A 73 -16.32 11.65 -13.84
CA GLY A 73 -17.34 12.55 -13.30
C GLY A 73 -17.84 12.19 -11.89
N THR A 74 -17.27 11.16 -11.26
CA THR A 74 -17.61 10.77 -9.89
C THR A 74 -16.48 11.12 -8.94
N GLU A 75 -16.78 11.97 -7.95
CA GLU A 75 -15.83 12.27 -6.87
C GLU A 75 -15.82 11.14 -5.84
N GLY A 76 -14.63 10.73 -5.42
CA GLY A 76 -14.46 9.68 -4.43
C GLY A 76 -13.14 9.77 -3.68
N GLN A 77 -13.16 9.33 -2.42
CA GLN A 77 -11.97 9.19 -1.60
C GLN A 77 -11.16 7.98 -2.06
N MET A 78 -9.90 8.19 -2.43
CA MET A 78 -8.97 7.08 -2.63
C MET A 78 -8.75 6.34 -1.32
N LYS A 79 -8.72 5.01 -1.39
CA LYS A 79 -8.58 4.14 -0.22
C LYS A 79 -7.29 3.33 -0.32
N SER A 80 -6.59 3.25 0.80
CA SER A 80 -5.44 2.36 0.95
C SER A 80 -5.86 0.97 1.38
N PHE A 81 -5.07 -0.04 1.07
CA PHE A 81 -5.22 -1.34 1.73
C PHE A 81 -4.70 -1.28 3.16
N ILE A 82 -5.42 -1.95 4.05
CA ILE A 82 -4.96 -2.30 5.39
C ILE A 82 -4.83 -3.82 5.46
N GLY A 83 -3.78 -4.28 6.12
CA GLY A 83 -3.56 -5.69 6.40
C GLY A 83 -2.96 -5.86 7.78
N SER A 84 -2.96 -7.08 8.28
CA SER A 84 -2.27 -7.47 9.50
C SER A 84 -1.18 -8.49 9.21
N LYS A 85 -0.12 -8.47 10.01
CA LYS A 85 0.88 -9.52 10.01
C LYS A 85 0.41 -10.65 10.91
N ALA A 86 0.45 -11.88 10.41
CA ALA A 86 0.07 -13.07 11.16
C ALA A 86 1.26 -14.01 11.33
N ILE A 87 1.29 -14.73 12.42
CA ILE A 87 2.30 -15.74 12.71
C ILE A 87 1.60 -17.10 12.68
N GLY A 88 2.04 -17.96 11.77
CA GLY A 88 1.56 -19.33 11.62
C GLY A 88 2.61 -20.33 12.06
N VAL A 89 2.15 -21.47 12.58
CA VAL A 89 3.00 -22.64 12.87
C VAL A 89 2.80 -23.68 11.78
N ASN A 90 3.90 -24.14 11.18
CA ASN A 90 3.86 -25.21 10.20
C ASN A 90 3.37 -26.50 10.88
N PRO A 91 2.26 -27.11 10.44
CA PRO A 91 1.72 -28.31 11.06
C PRO A 91 2.65 -29.53 10.96
N ASN A 92 3.61 -29.52 10.05
CA ASN A 92 4.58 -30.61 9.86
C ASN A 92 5.88 -30.38 10.65
N THR A 93 5.94 -29.42 11.57
CA THR A 93 7.14 -29.20 12.39
C THR A 93 7.38 -30.38 13.33
N GLU A 94 8.63 -30.82 13.45
CA GLU A 94 9.03 -31.83 14.43
C GLU A 94 9.07 -31.31 15.88
N ASN A 95 8.99 -29.97 16.04
CA ASN A 95 9.09 -29.29 17.33
C ASN A 95 7.83 -28.46 17.65
N MET A 96 6.66 -29.06 17.50
CA MET A 96 5.36 -28.35 17.59
C MET A 96 5.24 -27.50 18.86
N GLN A 97 5.60 -28.07 20.03
CA GLN A 97 5.47 -27.36 21.31
C GLN A 97 6.33 -26.08 21.35
N VAL A 98 7.56 -26.16 20.86
CA VAL A 98 8.49 -25.00 20.80
C VAL A 98 8.00 -23.98 19.78
N SER A 99 7.54 -24.44 18.60
CA SER A 99 7.03 -23.57 17.55
C SER A 99 5.78 -22.81 17.99
N MET A 100 4.87 -23.47 18.72
CA MET A 100 3.69 -22.81 19.28
C MET A 100 4.07 -21.79 20.37
N ALA A 101 5.03 -22.12 21.24
CA ALA A 101 5.52 -21.19 22.25
C ALA A 101 6.18 -19.95 21.61
N LEU A 102 6.96 -20.14 20.55
CA LEU A 102 7.56 -19.03 19.79
C LEU A 102 6.49 -18.18 19.12
N ALA A 103 5.51 -18.79 18.46
CA ALA A 103 4.41 -18.06 17.84
C ALA A 103 3.61 -17.21 18.86
N ALA A 104 3.32 -17.80 20.03
CA ALA A 104 2.66 -17.10 21.12
C ALA A 104 3.51 -15.93 21.67
N TYR A 105 4.82 -16.11 21.81
CA TYR A 105 5.72 -15.04 22.21
C TYR A 105 5.75 -13.91 21.20
N LEU A 106 5.92 -14.22 19.91
CA LEU A 106 5.98 -13.22 18.84
C LEU A 106 4.66 -12.47 18.65
N ALA A 107 3.52 -13.09 18.97
CA ALA A 107 2.20 -12.43 18.97
C ALA A 107 1.85 -11.78 20.32
N GLY A 108 2.71 -11.94 21.32
CA GLY A 108 2.51 -11.44 22.68
C GLY A 108 2.72 -9.94 22.82
N GLU A 109 2.37 -9.39 23.97
CA GLU A 109 2.40 -7.97 24.27
C GLU A 109 3.83 -7.38 24.16
N ASP A 110 4.82 -8.05 24.76
CA ASP A 110 6.20 -7.56 24.75
C ASP A 110 6.77 -7.47 23.32
N ALA A 111 6.59 -8.51 22.49
CA ALA A 111 7.08 -8.49 21.12
C ALA A 111 6.34 -7.47 20.24
N GLN A 112 5.04 -7.27 20.42
CA GLN A 112 4.29 -6.24 19.72
C GLN A 112 4.71 -4.84 20.16
N LYS A 113 5.00 -4.66 21.44
CA LYS A 113 5.53 -3.39 21.95
C LYS A 113 6.91 -3.09 21.35
N ASP A 114 7.80 -4.07 21.31
CA ASP A 114 9.13 -3.90 20.70
C ASP A 114 9.02 -3.56 19.20
N HIS A 115 8.10 -4.20 18.46
CA HIS A 115 7.85 -3.88 17.06
C HIS A 115 7.33 -2.44 16.89
N TYR A 116 6.48 -1.97 17.79
CA TYR A 116 6.00 -0.60 17.75
C TYR A 116 7.12 0.39 18.05
N ASP A 117 7.86 0.18 19.13
CA ASP A 117 8.93 1.08 19.59
C ASP A 117 10.09 1.17 18.58
N MET A 118 10.40 0.06 17.89
CA MET A 118 11.55 -0.01 16.99
C MET A 118 11.21 0.26 15.52
N ARG A 119 9.97 0.02 15.10
CA ARG A 119 9.59 0.01 13.68
C ARG A 119 8.28 0.73 13.36
N ASN A 120 7.66 1.37 14.34
CA ASN A 120 6.35 2.04 14.20
C ASN A 120 5.26 1.12 13.61
N ILE A 121 5.36 -0.20 13.84
CA ILE A 121 4.32 -1.15 13.45
C ILE A 121 3.23 -1.11 14.52
N LEU A 122 2.04 -0.62 14.15
CA LEU A 122 0.93 -0.51 15.09
C LEU A 122 0.57 -1.88 15.68
N PRO A 123 0.47 -1.98 17.02
CA PRO A 123 0.10 -3.23 17.68
C PRO A 123 -1.38 -3.55 17.46
N THR A 124 -1.71 -4.84 17.38
CA THR A 124 -3.10 -5.33 17.43
C THR A 124 -3.58 -5.53 18.88
N ASN A 125 -2.65 -5.59 19.83
CA ASN A 125 -2.97 -5.70 21.25
C ASN A 125 -3.37 -4.32 21.79
N THR A 126 -4.62 -4.19 22.22
CA THR A 126 -5.20 -2.93 22.71
C THR A 126 -4.68 -2.49 24.09
N ASN A 127 -3.91 -3.34 24.80
CA ASN A 127 -3.26 -2.95 26.06
C ASN A 127 -2.00 -2.11 25.83
N ILE A 128 -1.45 -2.12 24.62
CA ILE A 128 -0.26 -1.35 24.29
C ILE A 128 -0.69 0.08 23.95
N ALA A 129 -0.21 1.02 24.74
CA ALA A 129 -0.46 2.44 24.46
C ALA A 129 0.29 2.87 23.20
N ILE A 130 -0.41 3.47 22.27
CA ILE A 130 0.15 4.11 21.07
C ILE A 130 0.54 5.54 21.49
N SER A 131 1.75 5.97 21.10
CA SER A 131 2.19 7.35 21.34
C SER A 131 1.33 8.34 20.55
N ASP A 132 1.20 9.56 21.09
CA ASP A 132 0.50 10.67 20.42
C ASP A 132 1.38 11.33 19.34
N ASP A 133 2.28 10.59 18.71
CA ASP A 133 3.07 11.13 17.61
C ASP A 133 2.24 11.29 16.33
N GLU A 134 2.69 12.19 15.48
CA GLU A 134 1.98 12.56 14.26
C GLU A 134 1.78 11.38 13.30
N ILE A 135 2.78 10.50 13.21
CA ILE A 135 2.73 9.33 12.31
C ILE A 135 1.69 8.33 12.81
N ALA A 136 1.76 7.94 14.09
CA ALA A 136 0.81 7.00 14.67
C ALA A 136 -0.63 7.52 14.61
N THR A 137 -0.82 8.81 14.87
CA THR A 137 -2.13 9.47 14.77
C THR A 137 -2.66 9.45 13.34
N ALA A 138 -1.84 9.83 12.35
CA ALA A 138 -2.23 9.84 10.95
C ALA A 138 -2.53 8.43 10.42
N VAL A 139 -1.70 7.44 10.75
CA VAL A 139 -1.90 6.04 10.33
C VAL A 139 -3.18 5.48 10.95
N THR A 140 -3.44 5.73 12.24
CA THR A 140 -4.67 5.29 12.89
C THR A 140 -5.90 5.91 12.23
N LYS A 141 -5.84 7.20 11.88
CA LYS A 141 -6.92 7.88 11.19
C LYS A 141 -7.16 7.29 9.78
N VAL A 142 -6.11 7.04 9.01
CA VAL A 142 -6.21 6.40 7.69
C VAL A 142 -6.83 5.01 7.82
N MET A 143 -6.39 4.21 8.79
CA MET A 143 -6.94 2.88 9.03
C MET A 143 -8.44 2.91 9.31
N THR A 144 -8.90 3.90 10.08
CA THR A 144 -10.31 4.01 10.48
C THR A 144 -11.19 4.58 9.38
N ASP A 145 -10.74 5.65 8.74
CA ASP A 145 -11.61 6.51 7.92
C ASP A 145 -11.52 6.20 6.41
N THR A 146 -10.33 5.83 5.93
CA THR A 146 -10.05 5.80 4.49
C THR A 146 -9.36 4.54 3.99
N SER A 147 -9.28 3.49 4.80
CA SER A 147 -8.73 2.21 4.35
C SER A 147 -9.83 1.18 4.08
N ILE A 148 -9.45 0.14 3.36
CA ILE A 148 -10.22 -1.08 3.20
C ILE A 148 -9.34 -2.29 3.54
N MET A 149 -9.94 -3.31 4.12
CA MET A 149 -9.24 -4.57 4.32
C MET A 149 -8.89 -5.19 2.96
N GLN A 150 -7.60 -5.54 2.78
CA GLN A 150 -7.22 -6.34 1.62
C GLN A 150 -8.03 -7.64 1.61
N PRO A 151 -8.62 -8.03 0.47
CA PRO A 151 -9.36 -9.28 0.40
C PRO A 151 -8.56 -10.48 0.89
N LEU A 152 -9.13 -11.28 1.79
CA LEU A 152 -8.49 -12.46 2.38
C LEU A 152 -8.82 -13.72 1.56
N VAL A 153 -8.50 -13.68 0.28
CA VAL A 153 -8.73 -14.76 -0.68
C VAL A 153 -7.43 -15.12 -1.39
N SER A 154 -7.28 -16.38 -1.80
CA SER A 154 -6.06 -16.88 -2.45
C SER A 154 -5.78 -16.14 -3.77
N GLU A 155 -6.83 -15.77 -4.48
CA GLU A 155 -6.80 -15.05 -5.76
C GLU A 155 -6.13 -13.67 -5.66
N MET A 156 -6.06 -13.11 -4.45
CA MET A 156 -5.35 -11.85 -4.23
C MET A 156 -3.85 -11.93 -4.57
N SER A 157 -3.26 -13.14 -4.54
CA SER A 157 -1.89 -13.36 -5.00
C SER A 157 -1.70 -13.04 -6.48
N ASN A 158 -2.76 -13.20 -7.29
CA ASN A 158 -2.74 -12.97 -8.73
C ASN A 158 -2.85 -11.47 -9.09
N TYR A 159 -3.13 -10.61 -8.12
CA TYR A 159 -3.29 -9.17 -8.35
C TYR A 159 -1.95 -8.47 -8.59
N TRP A 160 -0.94 -8.77 -7.79
CA TRP A 160 0.25 -7.92 -7.66
C TRP A 160 1.06 -7.81 -8.95
N SER A 161 1.37 -8.93 -9.60
CA SER A 161 2.19 -8.92 -10.82
C SER A 161 1.47 -8.26 -12.01
N PRO A 162 0.20 -8.57 -12.32
CA PRO A 162 -0.54 -7.86 -13.38
C PRO A 162 -0.69 -6.36 -13.10
N ALA A 163 -0.95 -5.96 -11.85
CA ALA A 163 -1.08 -4.55 -11.47
C ALA A 163 0.25 -3.80 -11.61
N GLU A 164 1.36 -4.41 -11.20
CA GLU A 164 2.70 -3.84 -11.39
C GLU A 164 3.05 -3.68 -12.88
N ASN A 165 2.76 -4.68 -13.70
CA ASN A 165 2.99 -4.62 -15.15
C ASN A 165 2.13 -3.52 -15.79
N MET A 166 0.88 -3.39 -15.36
CA MET A 166 -0.01 -2.31 -15.80
C MET A 166 0.59 -0.94 -15.44
N GLY A 167 1.10 -0.77 -14.23
CA GLY A 167 1.77 0.46 -13.80
C GLY A 167 2.99 0.80 -14.64
N LYS A 168 3.83 -0.19 -14.92
CA LYS A 168 5.02 -0.03 -15.80
C LYS A 168 4.62 0.39 -17.22
N ALA A 169 3.60 -0.24 -17.80
CA ALA A 169 3.10 0.09 -19.14
C ALA A 169 2.48 1.50 -19.20
N LEU A 170 1.78 1.95 -18.13
CA LEU A 170 1.27 3.31 -18.02
C LEU A 170 2.41 4.34 -18.04
N VAL A 171 3.43 4.11 -17.24
CA VAL A 171 4.60 5.02 -17.17
C VAL A 171 5.41 5.01 -18.48
N ALA A 172 5.53 3.87 -19.13
CA ALA A 172 6.18 3.75 -20.45
C ALA A 172 5.38 4.42 -21.59
N GLY A 173 4.13 4.82 -21.33
CA GLY A 173 3.25 5.39 -22.35
C GLY A 173 2.69 4.37 -23.35
N GLU A 174 2.79 3.08 -23.04
CA GLU A 174 2.22 1.98 -23.83
C GLU A 174 0.70 1.92 -23.68
N ILE A 175 0.18 2.43 -22.56
CA ILE A 175 -1.25 2.57 -22.31
C ILE A 175 -1.63 4.03 -22.53
N THR A 176 -2.61 4.22 -23.38
CA THR A 176 -3.16 5.52 -23.79
C THR A 176 -4.67 5.53 -23.58
N ALA A 177 -5.31 6.70 -23.73
CA ALA A 177 -6.77 6.78 -23.65
C ALA A 177 -7.47 5.86 -24.67
N ASP A 178 -6.85 5.64 -25.85
CA ASP A 178 -7.45 4.84 -26.92
C ASP A 178 -7.48 3.34 -26.63
N ASN A 179 -6.53 2.83 -25.82
CA ASN A 179 -6.45 1.40 -25.47
C ASN A 179 -6.68 1.11 -23.98
N ALA A 180 -6.99 2.11 -23.17
CA ALA A 180 -7.14 1.96 -21.72
C ALA A 180 -8.17 0.87 -21.34
N ALA A 181 -9.32 0.85 -21.99
CA ALA A 181 -10.37 -0.14 -21.72
C ALA A 181 -9.92 -1.56 -22.06
N GLU A 182 -9.27 -1.75 -23.21
CA GLU A 182 -8.71 -3.05 -23.62
C GLU A 182 -7.65 -3.54 -22.62
N LYS A 183 -6.70 -2.67 -22.27
CA LYS A 183 -5.61 -3.03 -21.33
C LYS A 183 -6.11 -3.29 -19.90
N THR A 184 -7.17 -2.63 -19.48
CA THR A 184 -7.83 -2.92 -18.21
C THR A 184 -8.46 -4.30 -18.21
N GLU A 185 -9.13 -4.68 -19.31
CA GLU A 185 -9.74 -6.01 -19.44
C GLU A 185 -8.69 -7.11 -19.58
N ASP A 186 -7.57 -6.85 -20.28
CA ASP A 186 -6.43 -7.77 -20.37
C ASP A 186 -5.87 -8.05 -18.95
N MET A 187 -5.68 -7.02 -18.14
CA MET A 187 -5.24 -7.15 -16.76
C MET A 187 -6.24 -7.97 -15.92
N ASN A 188 -7.54 -7.62 -16.01
CA ASN A 188 -8.60 -8.33 -15.30
C ASN A 188 -8.65 -9.81 -15.68
N THR A 189 -8.52 -10.12 -16.97
CA THR A 189 -8.49 -11.50 -17.47
C THR A 189 -7.28 -12.26 -16.91
N THR A 190 -6.09 -11.64 -16.93
CA THR A 190 -4.86 -12.25 -16.40
C THR A 190 -4.98 -12.57 -14.91
N MET A 191 -5.58 -11.66 -14.12
CA MET A 191 -5.78 -11.86 -12.68
C MET A 191 -6.76 -12.99 -12.35
N ASN A 192 -7.74 -13.22 -13.23
CA ASN A 192 -8.81 -14.21 -13.03
C ASN A 192 -8.53 -15.53 -13.77
N THR A 193 -7.37 -15.67 -14.40
CA THR A 193 -6.98 -16.92 -15.01
C THR A 193 -6.47 -17.88 -13.93
N ASP A 194 -7.07 -19.06 -13.85
CA ASP A 194 -6.61 -20.13 -12.96
C ASP A 194 -5.19 -20.56 -13.39
N ILE A 195 -4.27 -20.56 -12.42
CA ILE A 195 -2.89 -21.03 -12.58
C ILE A 195 -2.81 -22.50 -12.22
#